data_4c7d8604aa0eff71f35655f307605585
#
_entry.id   4c7d8604aa0eff71f35655f307605585
#
_cell.length_a   1.000
_cell.length_b   1.000
_cell.length_c   1.000
_cell.angle_alpha   90.00
_cell.angle_beta   90.00
_cell.angle_gamma   90.00
#
_symmetry.space_group_name_H-M   'P 1'
#
loop_
_entity.id
_entity.type
_entity.pdbx_description
1 polymer ?
#
loop_
_entity_poly.entity_id
_entity_poly.type
_entity_poly.pdbx_seq_one_letter_code
_entity_poly.pdbx_strand_id
1 'polypeptide(L)'
;KELTGAQLFFKCENFQEPGAFKVRGATNAVFGLDEDQARNGVATHSSGNHASCLSYAASLRGIPCNVVMPKTAPQAKKDTVRRYGGQITECEPSTTSREETFAKVQAATGGDFVHPYNDPRVIAGQGTCAREFMEQTDGLDIVVAPIGGGGMISGTCLTLSHQAPETQIIAAEPEQADDAMRSIKAGYIIADDAPKTIADGLLVPLKERTWHFVSHHVTDILTASDAEIIDAMKLTWKHLRIVMEASSSVPLATILKNKDRFAGKRVGIIITGGNVDLDKLPWLL
;
A
#
# COMPACT_ATOMS: atom_id res chain seq x y z
N LYS A 1 0.48 -4.76 -25.11
CA LYS A 1 1.66 -5.22 -25.86
C LYS A 1 2.23 -4.13 -26.77
N GLU A 2 1.38 -3.41 -27.50
CA GLU A 2 1.80 -2.32 -28.42
C GLU A 2 2.58 -1.21 -27.71
N LEU A 3 2.18 -0.82 -26.50
CA LEU A 3 2.79 0.30 -25.76
C LEU A 3 4.11 -0.04 -25.05
N THR A 4 4.30 -1.29 -24.64
CA THR A 4 5.43 -1.67 -23.78
C THR A 4 6.25 -2.84 -24.30
N GLY A 5 5.83 -3.49 -25.38
CA GLY A 5 6.44 -4.75 -25.83
C GLY A 5 6.19 -5.96 -24.90
N ALA A 6 5.72 -5.72 -23.67
CA ALA A 6 5.45 -6.73 -22.65
C ALA A 6 4.01 -7.26 -22.71
N GLN A 7 3.79 -8.42 -22.11
CA GLN A 7 2.45 -8.92 -21.78
C GLN A 7 2.13 -8.50 -20.34
N LEU A 8 1.24 -7.52 -20.17
CA LEU A 8 0.87 -6.99 -18.87
C LEU A 8 -0.35 -7.69 -18.30
N PHE A 9 -0.25 -8.04 -17.02
CA PHE A 9 -1.32 -8.59 -16.19
C PHE A 9 -1.55 -7.64 -15.02
N PHE A 10 -2.80 -7.43 -14.62
CA PHE A 10 -3.15 -6.49 -13.56
C PHE A 10 -3.86 -7.21 -12.42
N LYS A 11 -3.30 -7.18 -11.22
CA LYS A 11 -3.96 -7.61 -10.00
C LYS A 11 -4.69 -6.42 -9.39
N CYS A 12 -6.01 -6.40 -9.55
CA CYS A 12 -6.83 -5.22 -9.28
C CYS A 12 -7.34 -5.18 -7.83
N GLU A 13 -6.49 -4.79 -6.90
CA GLU A 13 -6.85 -4.65 -5.48
C GLU A 13 -7.73 -3.42 -5.20
N ASN A 14 -7.89 -2.53 -6.17
CA ASN A 14 -8.85 -1.42 -6.13
C ASN A 14 -10.32 -1.90 -6.11
N PHE A 15 -10.59 -3.15 -6.46
CA PHE A 15 -11.93 -3.75 -6.38
C PHE A 15 -12.22 -4.44 -5.04
N GLN A 16 -11.25 -4.50 -4.14
CA GLN A 16 -11.47 -4.94 -2.77
C GLN A 16 -12.35 -3.92 -2.01
N GLU A 17 -13.11 -4.36 -1.02
CA GLU A 17 -13.81 -3.46 -0.10
C GLU A 17 -12.87 -3.13 1.08
N PRO A 18 -12.64 -1.87 1.44
CA PRO A 18 -13.15 -0.60 0.90
C PRO A 18 -12.23 0.09 -0.14
N GLY A 19 -11.87 -0.61 -1.20
CA GLY A 19 -11.19 -0.02 -2.37
C GLY A 19 -9.66 -0.07 -2.35
N ALA A 20 -9.05 -0.94 -1.53
CA ALA A 20 -7.59 -1.07 -1.48
C ALA A 20 -7.11 -2.41 -0.91
N PHE A 21 -5.90 -2.82 -1.31
CA PHE A 21 -5.21 -4.04 -0.87
C PHE A 21 -5.08 -4.18 0.66
N LYS A 22 -5.11 -3.06 1.37
CA LYS A 22 -4.92 -3.01 2.83
C LYS A 22 -5.91 -3.89 3.59
N VAL A 23 -7.04 -4.21 3.00
CA VAL A 23 -8.04 -5.11 3.60
C VAL A 23 -7.45 -6.50 3.89
N ARG A 24 -6.56 -7.01 3.05
CA ARG A 24 -5.95 -8.33 3.23
C ARG A 24 -5.19 -8.43 4.56
N GLY A 25 -4.25 -7.50 4.76
CA GLY A 25 -3.47 -7.44 6.00
C GLY A 25 -4.29 -7.05 7.21
N ALA A 26 -5.23 -6.13 7.06
CA ALA A 26 -6.15 -5.73 8.13
C ALA A 26 -7.01 -6.91 8.60
N THR A 27 -7.61 -7.64 7.66
CA THR A 27 -8.42 -8.83 7.97
C THR A 27 -7.57 -9.93 8.62
N ASN A 28 -6.38 -10.20 8.08
CA ASN A 28 -5.49 -11.19 8.67
C ASN A 28 -5.09 -10.84 10.11
N ALA A 29 -4.78 -9.57 10.39
CA ALA A 29 -4.46 -9.11 11.74
C ALA A 29 -5.66 -9.19 12.68
N VAL A 30 -6.83 -8.73 12.24
CA VAL A 30 -8.06 -8.71 13.06
C VAL A 30 -8.54 -10.13 13.39
N PHE A 31 -8.61 -11.02 12.40
CA PHE A 31 -9.10 -12.40 12.61
C PHE A 31 -8.06 -13.32 13.26
N GLY A 32 -6.78 -12.91 13.30
CA GLY A 32 -5.71 -13.60 14.03
C GLY A 32 -5.65 -13.27 15.53
N LEU A 33 -6.47 -12.33 16.04
CA LEU A 33 -6.55 -12.05 17.48
C LEU A 33 -7.23 -13.21 18.21
N ASP A 34 -6.78 -13.52 19.43
CA ASP A 34 -7.56 -14.35 20.35
C ASP A 34 -8.77 -13.59 20.88
N GLU A 35 -9.66 -14.28 21.61
CA GLU A 35 -10.91 -13.69 22.10
C GLU A 35 -10.69 -12.60 23.18
N ASP A 36 -9.60 -12.69 23.94
CA ASP A 36 -9.27 -11.69 24.97
C ASP A 36 -8.75 -10.40 24.32
N GLN A 37 -7.88 -10.53 23.33
CA GLN A 37 -7.42 -9.40 22.51
C GLN A 37 -8.59 -8.75 21.74
N ALA A 38 -9.45 -9.56 21.15
CA ALA A 38 -10.59 -9.10 20.36
C ALA A 38 -11.60 -8.27 21.16
N ARG A 39 -11.79 -8.56 22.48
CA ARG A 39 -12.68 -7.77 23.34
C ARG A 39 -12.27 -6.31 23.45
N ASN A 40 -10.99 -6.02 23.46
CA ASN A 40 -10.46 -4.66 23.50
C ASN A 40 -10.43 -4.00 22.10
N GLY A 41 -10.63 -4.81 21.05
CA GLY A 41 -10.61 -4.37 19.66
C GLY A 41 -9.23 -4.04 19.16
N VAL A 42 -9.17 -3.25 18.10
CA VAL A 42 -7.95 -2.84 17.43
C VAL A 42 -7.77 -1.32 17.43
N ALA A 43 -6.52 -0.89 17.34
CA ALA A 43 -6.19 0.53 17.23
C ALA A 43 -5.12 0.77 16.17
N THR A 44 -5.18 1.92 15.47
CA THR A 44 -4.15 2.34 14.52
C THR A 44 -4.04 3.86 14.44
N HIS A 45 -2.94 4.33 13.89
CA HIS A 45 -2.80 5.72 13.44
C HIS A 45 -2.59 5.74 11.92
N SER A 46 -3.60 6.14 11.19
CA SER A 46 -3.55 6.24 9.72
C SER A 46 -4.66 7.15 9.21
N SER A 47 -4.36 7.96 8.20
CA SER A 47 -5.34 8.82 7.53
C SER A 47 -5.77 8.31 6.14
N GLY A 48 -5.32 7.12 5.74
CA GLY A 48 -5.54 6.57 4.40
C GLY A 48 -6.21 5.20 4.40
N ASN A 49 -5.91 4.43 3.36
CA ASN A 49 -6.51 3.13 3.08
C ASN A 49 -6.43 2.14 4.26
N HIS A 50 -5.36 2.19 5.07
CA HIS A 50 -5.26 1.29 6.21
C HIS A 50 -6.32 1.54 7.29
N ALA A 51 -6.61 2.81 7.60
CA ALA A 51 -7.65 3.16 8.57
C ALA A 51 -9.03 2.61 8.16
N SER A 52 -9.42 2.83 6.91
CA SER A 52 -10.69 2.34 6.36
C SER A 52 -10.76 0.81 6.34
N CYS A 53 -9.68 0.16 5.89
CA CYS A 53 -9.62 -1.31 5.80
C CYS A 53 -9.61 -1.97 7.18
N LEU A 54 -8.93 -1.38 8.18
CA LEU A 54 -8.94 -1.89 9.55
C LEU A 54 -10.31 -1.74 10.19
N SER A 55 -10.98 -0.59 10.00
CA SER A 55 -12.35 -0.38 10.47
C SER A 55 -13.32 -1.37 9.83
N TYR A 56 -13.20 -1.62 8.53
CA TYR A 56 -13.97 -2.63 7.82
C TYR A 56 -13.72 -4.04 8.37
N ALA A 57 -12.48 -4.46 8.52
CA ALA A 57 -12.14 -5.78 9.06
C ALA A 57 -12.66 -5.96 10.50
N ALA A 58 -12.53 -4.93 11.34
CA ALA A 58 -13.07 -4.93 12.71
C ALA A 58 -14.59 -5.04 12.72
N SER A 59 -15.29 -4.32 11.81
CA SER A 59 -16.76 -4.42 11.69
C SER A 59 -17.23 -5.82 11.30
N LEU A 60 -16.48 -6.52 10.43
CA LEU A 60 -16.79 -7.90 10.04
C LEU A 60 -16.67 -8.88 11.23
N ARG A 61 -15.73 -8.64 12.14
CA ARG A 61 -15.58 -9.45 13.36
C ARG A 61 -16.46 -8.98 14.52
N GLY A 62 -17.08 -7.80 14.41
CA GLY A 62 -17.91 -7.21 15.46
C GLY A 62 -17.12 -6.69 16.67
N ILE A 63 -15.90 -6.21 16.46
CA ILE A 63 -15.00 -5.69 17.50
C ILE A 63 -14.77 -4.17 17.36
N PRO A 64 -14.41 -3.46 18.45
CA PRO A 64 -14.08 -2.04 18.39
C PRO A 64 -12.87 -1.74 17.50
N CYS A 65 -12.90 -0.60 16.80
CA CYS A 65 -11.75 -0.08 16.03
C CYS A 65 -11.52 1.40 16.36
N ASN A 66 -10.34 1.73 16.89
CA ASN A 66 -9.95 3.07 17.26
C ASN A 66 -8.90 3.61 16.29
N VAL A 67 -9.16 4.75 15.68
CA VAL A 67 -8.31 5.31 14.63
C VAL A 67 -7.87 6.72 15.00
N VAL A 68 -6.57 6.95 15.08
CA VAL A 68 -6.01 8.31 15.24
C VAL A 68 -5.75 8.90 13.87
N MET A 69 -6.36 10.06 13.59
CA MET A 69 -6.24 10.77 12.31
C MET A 69 -5.90 12.23 12.54
N PRO A 70 -5.08 12.86 11.70
CA PRO A 70 -4.85 14.31 11.78
C PRO A 70 -6.14 15.08 11.46
N LYS A 71 -6.34 16.21 12.13
CA LYS A 71 -7.49 17.12 11.87
C LYS A 71 -7.61 17.51 10.41
N THR A 72 -6.46 17.62 9.72
CA THR A 72 -6.37 17.97 8.30
C THR A 72 -6.70 16.82 7.34
N ALA A 73 -6.95 15.60 7.85
CA ALA A 73 -7.30 14.48 6.99
C ALA A 73 -8.59 14.78 6.19
N PRO A 74 -8.66 14.43 4.89
CA PRO A 74 -9.83 14.69 4.06
C PRO A 74 -11.11 14.12 4.68
N GLN A 75 -12.20 14.89 4.61
CA GLN A 75 -13.48 14.50 5.21
C GLN A 75 -13.98 13.16 4.64
N ALA A 76 -13.85 12.92 3.35
CA ALA A 76 -14.22 11.67 2.72
C ALA A 76 -13.51 10.44 3.32
N LYS A 77 -12.23 10.58 3.70
CA LYS A 77 -11.48 9.50 4.39
C LYS A 77 -11.99 9.26 5.82
N LYS A 78 -12.34 10.33 6.54
CA LYS A 78 -12.97 10.23 7.88
C LYS A 78 -14.35 9.57 7.80
N ASP A 79 -15.15 9.95 6.80
CA ASP A 79 -16.50 9.40 6.61
C ASP A 79 -16.45 7.91 6.26
N THR A 80 -15.47 7.49 5.48
CA THR A 80 -15.26 6.07 5.19
C THR A 80 -14.92 5.26 6.45
N VAL A 81 -14.05 5.78 7.32
CA VAL A 81 -13.73 5.14 8.63
C VAL A 81 -15.00 5.03 9.48
N ARG A 82 -15.78 6.10 9.60
CA ARG A 82 -17.03 6.11 10.37
C ARG A 82 -18.10 5.18 9.79
N ARG A 83 -18.19 5.11 8.46
CA ARG A 83 -19.12 4.20 7.76
C ARG A 83 -18.93 2.75 8.17
N TYR A 84 -17.69 2.34 8.46
CA TYR A 84 -17.36 1.01 8.95
C TYR A 84 -17.24 0.92 10.48
N GLY A 85 -17.81 1.87 11.22
CA GLY A 85 -17.88 1.84 12.68
C GLY A 85 -16.57 2.22 13.39
N GLY A 86 -15.54 2.68 12.67
CA GLY A 86 -14.30 3.13 13.28
C GLY A 86 -14.49 4.43 14.10
N GLN A 87 -13.94 4.45 15.29
CA GLN A 87 -13.96 5.60 16.19
C GLN A 87 -12.73 6.47 15.97
N ILE A 88 -12.94 7.73 15.53
CA ILE A 88 -11.84 8.63 15.19
C ILE A 88 -11.50 9.52 16.39
N THR A 89 -10.23 9.51 16.79
CA THR A 89 -9.63 10.52 17.66
C THR A 89 -8.73 11.41 16.82
N GLU A 90 -9.01 12.70 16.78
CA GLU A 90 -8.23 13.66 15.99
C GLU A 90 -6.96 14.11 16.71
N CYS A 91 -5.87 14.33 15.95
CA CYS A 91 -4.61 14.88 16.42
C CYS A 91 -4.15 16.05 15.55
N GLU A 92 -3.15 16.81 16.01
CA GLU A 92 -2.48 17.81 15.17
C GLU A 92 -1.71 17.12 14.03
N PRO A 93 -1.47 17.81 12.89
CA PRO A 93 -0.83 17.22 11.71
C PRO A 93 0.71 17.13 11.87
N SER A 94 1.16 16.48 12.94
CA SER A 94 2.57 16.19 13.19
C SER A 94 2.76 14.73 13.63
N THR A 95 3.93 14.18 13.38
CA THR A 95 4.27 12.81 13.79
C THR A 95 4.20 12.66 15.31
N THR A 96 4.78 13.60 16.06
CA THR A 96 4.78 13.59 17.53
C THR A 96 3.34 13.59 18.08
N SER A 97 2.49 14.52 17.65
CA SER A 97 1.10 14.57 18.12
C SER A 97 0.32 13.31 17.78
N ARG A 98 0.56 12.73 16.61
CA ARG A 98 -0.06 11.48 16.19
C ARG A 98 0.32 10.32 17.10
N GLU A 99 1.61 10.17 17.41
CA GLU A 99 2.13 9.11 18.27
C GLU A 99 1.68 9.28 19.72
N GLU A 100 1.74 10.48 20.28
CA GLU A 100 1.26 10.79 21.63
C GLU A 100 -0.26 10.54 21.77
N THR A 101 -1.05 10.98 20.78
CA THR A 101 -2.50 10.75 20.78
C THR A 101 -2.79 9.26 20.67
N PHE A 102 -2.07 8.54 19.82
CA PHE A 102 -2.22 7.10 19.67
C PHE A 102 -1.89 6.36 20.98
N ALA A 103 -0.81 6.71 21.66
CA ALA A 103 -0.45 6.11 22.96
C ALA A 103 -1.56 6.30 24.01
N LYS A 104 -2.18 7.50 24.05
CA LYS A 104 -3.32 7.76 24.96
C LYS A 104 -4.54 6.92 24.61
N VAL A 105 -4.90 6.81 23.32
CA VAL A 105 -6.02 6.00 22.87
C VAL A 105 -5.77 4.52 23.18
N GLN A 106 -4.59 4.00 22.89
CA GLN A 106 -4.24 2.61 23.16
C GLN A 106 -4.27 2.31 24.67
N ALA A 107 -3.72 3.19 25.52
CA ALA A 107 -3.76 3.03 26.96
C ALA A 107 -5.20 3.04 27.52
N ALA A 108 -6.08 3.87 26.96
CA ALA A 108 -7.48 3.97 27.40
C ALA A 108 -8.35 2.80 26.93
N THR A 109 -8.07 2.22 25.76
CA THR A 109 -8.93 1.18 25.16
C THR A 109 -8.37 -0.23 25.30
N GLY A 110 -7.06 -0.38 25.50
CA GLY A 110 -6.36 -1.66 25.45
C GLY A 110 -6.34 -2.29 24.06
N GLY A 111 -6.73 -1.53 23.01
CA GLY A 111 -6.82 -2.03 21.63
C GLY A 111 -5.48 -2.50 21.09
N ASP A 112 -5.48 -3.64 20.38
CA ASP A 112 -4.29 -4.19 19.74
C ASP A 112 -3.80 -3.27 18.62
N PHE A 113 -2.53 -2.88 18.65
CA PHE A 113 -1.96 -2.02 17.63
C PHE A 113 -1.72 -2.76 16.32
N VAL A 114 -2.45 -2.39 15.29
CA VAL A 114 -2.22 -2.91 13.93
C VAL A 114 -1.48 -1.85 13.12
N HIS A 115 -0.14 -2.03 13.02
CA HIS A 115 0.70 -1.10 12.27
C HIS A 115 0.43 -1.19 10.76
N PRO A 116 0.32 -0.07 10.00
CA PRO A 116 -0.10 -0.04 8.60
C PRO A 116 0.73 -0.88 7.62
N TYR A 117 1.98 -1.23 7.96
CA TYR A 117 2.87 -1.98 7.07
C TYR A 117 4.00 -2.76 7.80
N ASN A 118 4.33 -2.45 9.07
CA ASN A 118 5.44 -3.08 9.79
C ASN A 118 4.98 -4.17 10.79
N ASP A 119 3.72 -4.59 10.70
CA ASP A 119 3.13 -5.67 11.48
C ASP A 119 3.27 -7.00 10.69
N PRO A 120 3.83 -8.07 11.27
CA PRO A 120 4.00 -9.34 10.56
C PRO A 120 2.67 -9.94 10.10
N ARG A 121 1.58 -9.74 10.85
CA ARG A 121 0.23 -10.19 10.47
C ARG A 121 -0.26 -9.45 9.22
N VAL A 122 0.02 -8.14 9.16
CA VAL A 122 -0.31 -7.31 7.99
C VAL A 122 0.53 -7.74 6.78
N ILE A 123 1.83 -7.91 6.92
CA ILE A 123 2.72 -8.36 5.84
C ILE A 123 2.27 -9.73 5.29
N ALA A 124 1.98 -10.69 6.17
CA ALA A 124 1.50 -12.01 5.77
C ALA A 124 0.18 -11.94 5.00
N GLY A 125 -0.78 -11.11 5.47
CA GLY A 125 -2.03 -10.87 4.76
C GLY A 125 -1.83 -10.27 3.38
N GLN A 126 -0.90 -9.31 3.22
CA GLN A 126 -0.57 -8.73 1.92
C GLN A 126 0.03 -9.76 0.95
N GLY A 127 0.77 -10.73 1.46
CA GLY A 127 1.33 -11.84 0.67
C GLY A 127 0.29 -12.64 -0.10
N THR A 128 -0.95 -12.74 0.41
CA THR A 128 -2.05 -13.43 -0.27
C THR A 128 -2.39 -12.82 -1.64
N CYS A 129 -2.11 -11.52 -1.84
CA CYS A 129 -2.26 -10.86 -3.13
C CYS A 129 -1.34 -11.48 -4.20
N ALA A 130 -0.07 -11.63 -3.90
CA ALA A 130 0.91 -12.22 -4.81
C ALA A 130 0.62 -13.71 -5.05
N ARG A 131 0.22 -14.45 -4.01
CA ARG A 131 -0.17 -15.85 -4.12
C ARG A 131 -1.31 -16.04 -5.13
N GLU A 132 -2.42 -15.34 -4.95
CA GLU A 132 -3.55 -15.40 -5.88
C GLU A 132 -3.14 -14.95 -7.29
N PHE A 133 -2.26 -13.96 -7.40
CA PHE A 133 -1.81 -13.45 -8.69
C PHE A 133 -1.06 -14.52 -9.48
N MET A 134 -0.17 -15.26 -8.84
CA MET A 134 0.54 -16.38 -9.47
C MET A 134 -0.42 -17.52 -9.87
N GLU A 135 -1.39 -17.87 -9.01
CA GLU A 135 -2.41 -18.88 -9.30
C GLU A 135 -3.31 -18.49 -10.50
N GLN A 136 -3.52 -17.16 -10.72
CA GLN A 136 -4.40 -16.64 -11.77
C GLN A 136 -3.70 -16.45 -13.13
N THR A 137 -2.37 -16.52 -13.20
CA THR A 137 -1.61 -16.07 -14.39
C THR A 137 -0.68 -17.13 -15.01
N ASP A 138 -0.66 -18.36 -14.56
CA ASP A 138 0.29 -19.39 -15.05
C ASP A 138 1.77 -18.92 -15.03
N GLY A 139 2.15 -18.19 -13.98
CA GLY A 139 3.50 -17.67 -13.80
C GLY A 139 3.74 -16.30 -14.45
N LEU A 140 4.65 -15.57 -13.88
CA LEU A 140 5.08 -14.23 -14.30
C LEU A 140 6.62 -14.16 -14.28
N ASP A 141 7.23 -13.49 -15.25
CA ASP A 141 8.68 -13.24 -15.24
C ASP A 141 9.04 -12.15 -14.21
N ILE A 142 8.16 -11.16 -14.09
CA ILE A 142 8.37 -9.97 -13.24
C ILE A 142 7.06 -9.60 -12.55
N VAL A 143 7.11 -9.27 -11.26
CA VAL A 143 6.02 -8.58 -10.55
C VAL A 143 6.48 -7.19 -10.16
N VAL A 144 5.70 -6.17 -10.51
CA VAL A 144 5.95 -4.76 -10.17
C VAL A 144 4.89 -4.29 -9.18
N ALA A 145 5.33 -3.77 -8.04
CA ALA A 145 4.45 -3.22 -7.02
C ALA A 145 4.96 -1.87 -6.51
N PRO A 146 4.07 -0.94 -6.10
CA PRO A 146 4.51 0.32 -5.54
C PRO A 146 5.11 0.14 -4.14
N ILE A 147 6.07 0.97 -3.79
CA ILE A 147 6.72 0.99 -2.49
C ILE A 147 6.63 2.38 -1.85
N GLY A 148 6.22 2.42 -0.60
CA GLY A 148 6.39 3.44 0.40
C GLY A 148 6.87 2.73 1.67
N GLY A 149 6.07 2.61 2.71
CA GLY A 149 6.44 1.84 3.92
C GLY A 149 6.74 0.36 3.71
N GLY A 150 6.55 -0.18 2.52
CA GLY A 150 7.01 -1.51 2.11
C GLY A 150 6.09 -2.68 2.47
N GLY A 151 4.89 -2.46 2.99
CA GLY A 151 4.02 -3.57 3.44
C GLY A 151 3.55 -4.49 2.31
N MET A 152 3.12 -3.93 1.16
CA MET A 152 2.70 -4.72 -0.01
C MET A 152 3.88 -5.47 -0.61
N ILE A 153 4.97 -4.76 -0.86
CA ILE A 153 6.16 -5.37 -1.49
C ILE A 153 6.77 -6.45 -0.58
N SER A 154 6.76 -6.27 0.75
CA SER A 154 7.23 -7.29 1.70
C SER A 154 6.38 -8.55 1.67
N GLY A 155 5.04 -8.42 1.61
CA GLY A 155 4.15 -9.55 1.42
C GLY A 155 4.39 -10.25 0.08
N THR A 156 4.62 -9.49 -0.99
CA THR A 156 4.99 -10.02 -2.31
C THR A 156 6.31 -10.80 -2.23
N CYS A 157 7.34 -10.23 -1.60
CA CYS A 157 8.63 -10.88 -1.37
C CYS A 157 8.47 -12.20 -0.58
N LEU A 158 7.73 -12.17 0.53
CA LEU A 158 7.47 -13.33 1.36
C LEU A 158 6.85 -14.49 0.54
N THR A 159 5.90 -14.19 -0.33
CA THR A 159 5.24 -15.20 -1.15
C THR A 159 6.14 -15.70 -2.27
N LEU A 160 6.68 -14.78 -3.08
CA LEU A 160 7.39 -15.16 -4.30
C LEU A 160 8.73 -15.83 -4.02
N SER A 161 9.45 -15.44 -2.96
CA SER A 161 10.70 -16.11 -2.59
C SER A 161 10.54 -17.61 -2.30
N HIS A 162 9.34 -18.06 -1.93
CA HIS A 162 9.03 -19.46 -1.65
C HIS A 162 8.30 -20.17 -2.79
N GLN A 163 7.37 -19.48 -3.46
CA GLN A 163 6.48 -20.12 -4.44
C GLN A 163 6.93 -19.93 -5.89
N ALA A 164 7.69 -18.86 -6.17
CA ALA A 164 8.16 -18.54 -7.51
C ALA A 164 9.50 -17.79 -7.46
N PRO A 165 10.59 -18.42 -6.97
CA PRO A 165 11.89 -17.77 -6.72
C PRO A 165 12.54 -17.19 -7.99
N GLU A 166 12.16 -17.67 -9.17
CA GLU A 166 12.64 -17.17 -10.46
C GLU A 166 11.94 -15.87 -10.90
N THR A 167 10.80 -15.53 -10.28
CA THR A 167 10.06 -14.30 -10.61
C THR A 167 10.79 -13.08 -10.02
N GLN A 168 11.20 -12.15 -10.85
CA GLN A 168 11.81 -10.90 -10.39
C GLN A 168 10.78 -10.00 -9.71
N ILE A 169 11.18 -9.38 -8.60
CA ILE A 169 10.36 -8.43 -7.86
C ILE A 169 10.95 -7.05 -8.05
N ILE A 170 10.20 -6.17 -8.72
CA ILE A 170 10.60 -4.77 -8.93
C ILE A 170 9.69 -3.88 -8.10
N ALA A 171 10.28 -3.02 -7.29
CA ALA A 171 9.56 -1.97 -6.60
C ALA A 171 9.49 -0.70 -7.47
N ALA A 172 8.40 0.04 -7.34
CA ALA A 172 8.17 1.28 -8.07
C ALA A 172 7.89 2.43 -7.08
N GLU A 173 8.62 3.52 -7.22
CA GLU A 173 8.65 4.65 -6.29
C GLU A 173 8.49 5.97 -7.04
N PRO A 174 7.85 7.02 -6.44
CA PRO A 174 7.89 8.36 -7.02
C PRO A 174 9.29 8.98 -6.92
N GLU A 175 9.73 9.73 -7.93
CA GLU A 175 11.05 10.37 -7.92
C GLU A 175 11.28 11.33 -6.75
N GLN A 176 10.21 11.96 -6.25
CA GLN A 176 10.28 12.91 -5.13
C GLN A 176 9.94 12.27 -3.77
N ALA A 177 9.90 10.93 -3.72
CA ALA A 177 9.77 10.11 -2.52
C ALA A 177 10.53 8.80 -2.75
N ASP A 178 11.84 8.90 -3.06
CA ASP A 178 12.71 7.80 -3.49
C ASP A 178 13.57 7.23 -2.34
N ASP A 179 13.07 7.34 -1.13
CA ASP A 179 13.80 6.95 0.08
C ASP A 179 14.14 5.46 0.13
N ALA A 180 13.31 4.57 -0.43
CA ALA A 180 13.61 3.15 -0.50
C ALA A 180 14.75 2.87 -1.50
N MET A 181 14.78 3.52 -2.66
CA MET A 181 15.89 3.40 -3.60
C MET A 181 17.19 3.91 -2.98
N ARG A 182 17.15 5.07 -2.33
CA ARG A 182 18.33 5.62 -1.62
C ARG A 182 18.80 4.70 -0.51
N SER A 183 17.86 4.08 0.22
CA SER A 183 18.16 3.11 1.28
C SER A 183 18.88 1.89 0.75
N ILE A 184 18.44 1.30 -0.35
CA ILE A 184 19.12 0.15 -0.99
C ILE A 184 20.54 0.53 -1.41
N LYS A 185 20.75 1.68 -2.04
CA LYS A 185 22.08 2.17 -2.45
C LYS A 185 23.00 2.42 -1.25
N ALA A 186 22.47 2.87 -0.13
CA ALA A 186 23.22 3.18 1.08
C ALA A 186 23.49 1.94 1.97
N GLY A 187 22.67 0.89 1.85
CA GLY A 187 22.74 -0.29 2.71
C GLY A 187 22.09 -0.13 4.10
N TYR A 188 21.37 0.96 4.32
CA TYR A 188 20.61 1.23 5.55
C TYR A 188 19.37 2.09 5.25
N ILE A 189 18.41 2.11 6.16
CA ILE A 189 17.16 2.87 6.00
C ILE A 189 17.45 4.37 6.02
N ILE A 190 17.07 5.05 4.93
CA ILE A 190 17.03 6.50 4.81
C ILE A 190 15.56 6.93 4.89
N ALA A 191 15.24 7.84 5.79
CA ALA A 191 13.92 8.48 5.83
C ALA A 191 13.98 9.81 5.07
N ASP A 192 12.89 10.15 4.39
CA ASP A 192 12.71 11.47 3.81
C ASP A 192 11.87 12.34 4.76
N ASP A 193 12.37 13.52 5.12
CA ASP A 193 11.70 14.40 6.07
C ASP A 193 10.54 15.17 5.44
N ALA A 194 10.51 15.30 4.11
CA ALA A 194 9.50 16.06 3.39
C ALA A 194 9.23 15.52 1.96
N PRO A 195 8.83 14.26 1.80
CA PRO A 195 8.54 13.72 0.47
C PRO A 195 7.36 14.47 -0.17
N LYS A 196 7.49 14.79 -1.46
CA LYS A 196 6.47 15.52 -2.22
C LYS A 196 6.07 14.71 -3.45
N THR A 197 4.88 14.15 -3.44
CA THR A 197 4.31 13.48 -4.61
C THR A 197 2.80 13.43 -4.49
N ILE A 198 2.12 13.31 -5.63
CA ILE A 198 0.67 13.04 -5.68
C ILE A 198 0.32 11.62 -5.21
N ALA A 199 1.31 10.73 -5.12
CA ALA A 199 1.14 9.36 -4.65
C ALA A 199 1.10 9.30 -3.11
N ASP A 200 0.03 9.82 -2.51
CA ASP A 200 -0.16 10.02 -1.07
C ASP A 200 -0.01 8.76 -0.20
N GLY A 201 -0.19 7.59 -0.78
CA GLY A 201 0.02 6.29 -0.11
C GLY A 201 1.49 5.87 0.02
N LEU A 202 2.44 6.61 -0.60
CA LEU A 202 3.86 6.26 -0.67
C LEU A 202 4.79 7.27 0.06
N LEU A 203 4.24 8.12 0.92
CA LEU A 203 4.96 9.18 1.65
C LEU A 203 5.60 8.73 2.97
N VAL A 204 5.72 7.42 3.21
CA VAL A 204 6.22 6.90 4.48
C VAL A 204 7.41 5.98 4.26
N PRO A 205 8.48 6.11 5.08
CA PRO A 205 9.70 5.34 4.89
C PRO A 205 9.53 3.87 5.30
N LEU A 206 10.47 3.06 4.87
CA LEU A 206 10.64 1.68 5.34
C LEU A 206 10.85 1.63 6.86
N LYS A 207 10.51 0.50 7.45
CA LYS A 207 10.82 0.13 8.84
C LYS A 207 11.63 -1.16 8.83
N GLU A 208 12.13 -1.57 9.98
CA GLU A 208 13.07 -2.68 10.11
C GLU A 208 12.59 -4.00 9.48
N ARG A 209 11.30 -4.36 9.62
CA ARG A 209 10.76 -5.59 9.00
C ARG A 209 10.64 -5.47 7.49
N THR A 210 10.09 -4.35 7.02
CA THR A 210 9.93 -4.14 5.58
C THR A 210 11.28 -3.96 4.90
N TRP A 211 12.25 -3.32 5.55
CA TRP A 211 13.64 -3.23 5.09
C TRP A 211 14.26 -4.62 4.90
N HIS A 212 14.05 -5.54 5.84
CA HIS A 212 14.56 -6.91 5.72
C HIS A 212 14.10 -7.56 4.42
N PHE A 213 12.81 -7.50 4.09
CA PHE A 213 12.30 -8.09 2.85
C PHE A 213 12.82 -7.36 1.60
N VAL A 214 12.77 -6.04 1.62
CA VAL A 214 13.17 -5.22 0.46
C VAL A 214 14.64 -5.42 0.13
N SER A 215 15.53 -5.34 1.13
CA SER A 215 16.98 -5.45 0.92
C SER A 215 17.45 -6.85 0.49
N HIS A 216 16.66 -7.91 0.74
CA HIS A 216 17.06 -9.28 0.42
C HIS A 216 16.36 -9.84 -0.83
N HIS A 217 15.18 -9.35 -1.19
CA HIS A 217 14.34 -9.99 -2.20
C HIS A 217 13.92 -9.08 -3.35
N VAL A 218 13.97 -7.76 -3.21
CA VAL A 218 13.67 -6.85 -4.31
C VAL A 218 14.84 -6.81 -5.28
N THR A 219 14.57 -7.13 -6.54
CA THR A 219 15.59 -7.17 -7.59
C THR A 219 16.08 -5.78 -7.96
N ASP A 220 15.16 -4.81 -7.99
CA ASP A 220 15.46 -3.40 -8.30
C ASP A 220 14.34 -2.47 -7.87
N ILE A 221 14.66 -1.17 -7.76
CA ILE A 221 13.68 -0.11 -7.50
C ILE A 221 13.74 0.89 -8.64
N LEU A 222 12.61 1.14 -9.30
CA LEU A 222 12.48 2.09 -10.40
C LEU A 222 11.65 3.29 -9.98
N THR A 223 11.96 4.47 -10.53
CA THR A 223 11.24 5.69 -10.19
C THR A 223 10.52 6.30 -11.39
N ALA A 224 9.41 6.99 -11.08
CA ALA A 224 8.65 7.79 -12.03
C ALA A 224 8.32 9.17 -11.45
N SER A 225 8.30 10.19 -12.31
CA SER A 225 7.85 11.53 -11.97
C SER A 225 6.33 11.60 -11.79
N ASP A 226 5.82 12.61 -11.09
CA ASP A 226 4.37 12.82 -10.93
C ASP A 226 3.66 12.99 -12.30
N ALA A 227 4.32 13.60 -13.28
CA ALA A 227 3.76 13.72 -14.64
C ALA A 227 3.59 12.35 -15.31
N GLU A 228 4.60 11.47 -15.23
CA GLU A 228 4.53 10.09 -15.75
C GLU A 228 3.46 9.27 -15.01
N ILE A 229 3.28 9.50 -13.70
CA ILE A 229 2.23 8.86 -12.89
C ILE A 229 0.85 9.30 -13.37
N ILE A 230 0.63 10.59 -13.61
CA ILE A 230 -0.62 11.14 -14.15
C ILE A 230 -0.93 10.52 -15.52
N ASP A 231 0.04 10.43 -16.40
CA ASP A 231 -0.15 9.83 -17.71
C ASP A 231 -0.50 8.34 -17.62
N ALA A 232 0.10 7.60 -16.69
CA ALA A 232 -0.26 6.21 -16.41
C ALA A 232 -1.69 6.07 -15.87
N MET A 233 -2.16 6.98 -14.99
CA MET A 233 -3.54 7.03 -14.52
C MET A 233 -4.52 7.21 -15.68
N LYS A 234 -4.27 8.22 -16.55
CA LYS A 234 -5.10 8.50 -17.73
C LYS A 234 -5.13 7.31 -18.68
N LEU A 235 -3.98 6.68 -18.92
CA LEU A 235 -3.85 5.52 -19.80
C LEU A 235 -4.69 4.34 -19.31
N THR A 236 -4.63 4.06 -18.00
CA THR A 236 -5.41 3.00 -17.37
C THR A 236 -6.89 3.28 -17.48
N TRP A 237 -7.35 4.49 -17.17
CA TRP A 237 -8.74 4.87 -17.36
C TRP A 237 -9.19 4.69 -18.81
N LYS A 238 -8.39 5.20 -19.75
CA LYS A 238 -8.75 5.14 -21.19
C LYS A 238 -8.87 3.71 -21.71
N HIS A 239 -7.96 2.81 -21.33
CA HIS A 239 -7.86 1.47 -21.93
C HIS A 239 -8.50 0.36 -21.08
N LEU A 240 -8.39 0.42 -19.76
CA LEU A 240 -8.93 -0.60 -18.86
C LEU A 240 -10.28 -0.22 -18.24
N ARG A 241 -10.67 1.07 -18.29
CA ARG A 241 -11.89 1.59 -17.65
C ARG A 241 -11.87 1.42 -16.13
N ILE A 242 -10.67 1.42 -15.54
CA ILE A 242 -10.44 1.26 -14.11
C ILE A 242 -10.01 2.59 -13.52
N VAL A 243 -10.66 3.00 -12.43
CA VAL A 243 -10.22 4.11 -11.60
C VAL A 243 -9.17 3.59 -10.62
N MET A 244 -8.01 4.23 -10.60
CA MET A 244 -6.94 3.90 -9.65
C MET A 244 -6.30 5.17 -9.08
N GLU A 245 -5.87 5.10 -7.83
CA GLU A 245 -5.18 6.19 -7.15
C GLU A 245 -3.74 6.37 -7.69
N ALA A 246 -3.17 7.56 -7.49
CA ALA A 246 -1.83 7.88 -8.00
C ALA A 246 -0.77 6.86 -7.54
N SER A 247 -0.81 6.45 -6.27
CA SER A 247 0.09 5.43 -5.71
C SER A 247 0.05 4.09 -6.46
N SER A 248 -1.12 3.72 -6.99
CA SER A 248 -1.31 2.49 -7.78
C SER A 248 -0.76 2.59 -9.21
N SER A 249 -0.55 3.81 -9.69
CA SER A 249 -0.14 4.09 -11.07
C SER A 249 1.37 4.10 -11.26
N VAL A 250 2.13 4.23 -10.15
CA VAL A 250 3.59 4.29 -10.17
C VAL A 250 4.22 3.07 -10.87
N PRO A 251 3.78 1.81 -10.63
CA PRO A 251 4.29 0.65 -11.34
C PRO A 251 4.14 0.74 -12.86
N LEU A 252 2.96 1.14 -13.34
CA LEU A 252 2.75 1.29 -14.79
C LEU A 252 3.59 2.43 -15.38
N ALA A 253 3.74 3.54 -14.66
CA ALA A 253 4.59 4.65 -15.07
C ALA A 253 6.05 4.22 -15.23
N THR A 254 6.59 3.48 -14.26
CA THR A 254 7.97 2.97 -14.33
C THR A 254 8.17 1.97 -15.48
N ILE A 255 7.17 1.12 -15.78
CA ILE A 255 7.22 0.20 -16.93
C ILE A 255 7.21 0.97 -18.25
N LEU A 256 6.37 1.99 -18.37
CA LEU A 256 6.30 2.83 -19.58
C LEU A 256 7.61 3.60 -19.84
N LYS A 257 8.26 4.05 -18.77
CA LYS A 257 9.56 4.73 -18.82
C LYS A 257 10.71 3.80 -19.22
N ASN A 258 10.66 2.53 -18.82
CA ASN A 258 11.75 1.56 -18.98
C ASN A 258 11.36 0.38 -19.89
N LYS A 259 10.68 0.63 -21.01
CA LYS A 259 10.04 -0.37 -21.87
C LYS A 259 10.96 -1.51 -22.28
N ASP A 260 12.21 -1.21 -22.62
CA ASP A 260 13.18 -2.20 -23.13
C ASP A 260 13.47 -3.29 -22.09
N ARG A 261 13.43 -2.95 -20.82
CA ARG A 261 13.64 -3.90 -19.71
C ARG A 261 12.52 -4.94 -19.62
N PHE A 262 11.32 -4.58 -20.01
CA PHE A 262 10.12 -5.39 -19.89
C PHE A 262 9.68 -6.07 -21.19
N ALA A 263 10.30 -5.68 -22.31
CA ALA A 263 9.95 -6.20 -23.64
C ALA A 263 10.05 -7.73 -23.70
N GLY A 264 9.03 -8.38 -24.27
CA GLY A 264 8.94 -9.85 -24.37
C GLY A 264 8.56 -10.57 -23.07
N LYS A 265 8.50 -9.89 -21.92
CA LYS A 265 8.24 -10.47 -20.60
C LYS A 265 6.74 -10.54 -20.27
N ARG A 266 6.40 -11.47 -19.40
CA ARG A 266 5.12 -11.58 -18.69
C ARG A 266 5.23 -10.79 -17.39
N VAL A 267 4.58 -9.63 -17.33
CA VAL A 267 4.76 -8.65 -16.24
C VAL A 267 3.46 -8.47 -15.48
N GLY A 268 3.48 -8.81 -14.20
CA GLY A 268 2.39 -8.56 -13.27
C GLY A 268 2.50 -7.18 -12.64
N ILE A 269 1.39 -6.45 -12.58
CA ILE A 269 1.28 -5.13 -11.95
C ILE A 269 0.22 -5.22 -10.85
N ILE A 270 0.57 -4.83 -9.62
CA ILE A 270 -0.39 -4.74 -8.52
C ILE A 270 -0.98 -3.33 -8.47
N ILE A 271 -2.27 -3.21 -8.83
CA ILE A 271 -3.07 -1.99 -8.62
C ILE A 271 -3.55 -2.00 -7.18
N THR A 272 -2.91 -1.20 -6.34
CA THR A 272 -3.04 -1.27 -4.88
C THR A 272 -4.31 -0.64 -4.32
N GLY A 273 -4.93 0.30 -5.05
CA GLY A 273 -6.16 0.95 -4.62
C GLY A 273 -6.74 1.90 -5.67
N GLY A 274 -8.01 2.28 -5.44
CA GLY A 274 -8.77 3.19 -6.31
C GLY A 274 -9.44 4.34 -5.55
N ASN A 275 -9.02 4.61 -4.32
CA ASN A 275 -9.64 5.63 -3.46
C ASN A 275 -9.17 7.05 -3.84
N VAL A 276 -9.77 7.61 -4.87
CA VAL A 276 -9.49 8.96 -5.35
C VAL A 276 -10.69 9.89 -5.11
N ASP A 277 -10.40 11.17 -4.98
CA ASP A 277 -11.41 12.24 -5.04
C ASP A 277 -11.60 12.61 -6.52
N LEU A 278 -12.76 12.24 -7.10
CA LEU A 278 -13.05 12.46 -8.51
C LEU A 278 -13.13 13.94 -8.88
N ASP A 279 -13.42 14.82 -7.91
CA ASP A 279 -13.47 16.26 -8.10
C ASP A 279 -12.08 16.92 -8.06
N LYS A 280 -11.06 16.15 -7.66
CA LYS A 280 -9.65 16.59 -7.50
C LYS A 280 -8.67 15.69 -8.24
N LEU A 281 -9.06 15.18 -9.40
CA LEU A 281 -8.13 14.42 -10.22
C LEU A 281 -6.94 15.29 -10.65
N PRO A 282 -5.69 14.75 -10.65
CA PRO A 282 -4.48 15.57 -10.88
C PRO A 282 -4.43 16.30 -12.21
N TRP A 283 -5.26 15.93 -13.18
CA TRP A 283 -5.36 16.60 -14.49
C TRP A 283 -6.53 17.58 -14.60
N LEU A 284 -7.28 17.79 -13.52
CA LEU A 284 -8.31 18.82 -13.42
C LEU A 284 -7.78 20.07 -12.70
N LEU A 285 -6.65 19.96 -12.05
CA LEU A 285 -5.93 21.03 -11.38
C LEU A 285 -4.88 21.63 -12.33
#